data_25da255cd8557e54ddf7a564ce195643
#
_entry.id   25da255cd8557e54ddf7a564ce195643
#
_cell.length_a   1.000
_cell.length_b   1.000
_cell.length_c   1.000
_cell.angle_alpha   90.00
_cell.angle_beta   90.00
_cell.angle_gamma   90.00
#
_symmetry.space_group_name_H-M   'P 1'
#
loop_
_entity.id
_entity.type
_entity.pdbx_description
1 polymer ?
#
loop_
_entity_poly.entity_id
_entity_poly.type
_entity_poly.pdbx_seq_one_letter_code
_entity_poly.pdbx_strand_id
1 'polypeptide(L)'
;MRLDERLSGALIRPDRFSELLADLGNVPVAVPVLALAAGYAAWRARAGGTDRWWRPAATAALLMALVPAIVVPFKVLTDRPGTPAVPPATGYYPSGHTATAVVAYGCATLLLLPWLRRAAARGGLITLCAALVLGVGFGLVRRGYHWPLDVLASWCLGAVLLTLHVGCVARVGGGGHERPLSGSSRRTSAGTPSRRSGPS
;
A
#
# COMPACT_ATOMS: atom_id res chain seq x y z
N MET A 1 9.87 21.79 -17.37
CA MET A 1 11.34 21.67 -17.51
C MET A 1 12.11 22.72 -16.73
N ARG A 2 11.96 24.03 -16.95
CA ARG A 2 12.78 25.05 -16.27
C ARG A 2 12.79 25.02 -14.73
N LEU A 3 11.66 24.68 -14.08
CA LEU A 3 11.60 24.56 -12.63
C LEU A 3 12.34 23.30 -12.14
N ASP A 4 12.12 22.19 -12.82
CA ASP A 4 12.73 20.90 -12.52
C ASP A 4 14.25 20.95 -12.66
N GLU A 5 14.74 21.60 -13.71
CA GLU A 5 16.17 21.86 -13.95
C GLU A 5 16.81 22.74 -12.87
N ARG A 6 16.11 23.80 -12.43
CA ARG A 6 16.60 24.68 -11.36
C ARG A 6 16.69 23.96 -10.02
N LEU A 7 15.65 23.21 -9.67
CA LEU A 7 15.61 22.42 -8.44
C LEU A 7 16.69 21.34 -8.46
N SER A 8 16.84 20.64 -9.58
CA SER A 8 17.86 19.61 -9.76
C SER A 8 19.27 20.19 -9.63
N GLY A 9 19.56 21.30 -10.30
CA GLY A 9 20.88 21.95 -10.22
C GLY A 9 21.27 22.40 -8.80
N ALA A 10 20.30 22.74 -7.96
CA ALA A 10 20.52 23.08 -6.55
C ALA A 10 20.72 21.85 -5.64
N LEU A 11 20.08 20.72 -5.99
CA LEU A 11 20.01 19.52 -5.15
C LEU A 11 21.04 18.44 -5.50
N ILE A 12 21.55 18.41 -6.73
CA ILE A 12 22.52 17.40 -7.17
C ILE A 12 23.85 17.61 -6.45
N ARG A 13 24.11 16.76 -5.47
CA ARG A 13 25.37 16.66 -4.74
C ARG A 13 25.59 15.19 -4.37
N PRO A 14 26.14 14.37 -5.29
CA PRO A 14 26.31 12.94 -5.07
C PRO A 14 27.23 12.67 -3.89
N ASP A 15 26.76 11.88 -2.94
CA ASP A 15 27.52 11.37 -1.80
C ASP A 15 27.09 9.94 -1.45
N ARG A 16 27.85 9.26 -0.59
CA ARG A 16 27.55 7.88 -0.20
C ARG A 16 26.21 7.75 0.53
N PHE A 17 25.82 8.76 1.28
CA PHE A 17 24.55 8.74 2.00
C PHE A 17 23.36 8.76 1.04
N SER A 18 23.39 9.61 0.03
CA SER A 18 22.32 9.65 -0.99
C SER A 18 22.27 8.38 -1.85
N GLU A 19 23.41 7.71 -2.04
CA GLU A 19 23.46 6.39 -2.69
C GLU A 19 22.73 5.34 -1.86
N LEU A 20 23.08 5.21 -0.57
CA LEU A 20 22.39 4.29 0.34
C LEU A 20 20.89 4.53 0.40
N LEU A 21 20.46 5.81 0.42
CA LEU A 21 19.03 6.13 0.40
C LEU A 21 18.37 5.71 -0.92
N ALA A 22 19.03 5.93 -2.06
CA ALA A 22 18.52 5.50 -3.35
C ALA A 22 18.38 3.98 -3.44
N ASP A 23 19.35 3.25 -2.89
CA ASP A 23 19.42 1.79 -2.89
C ASP A 23 18.28 1.14 -2.08
N LEU A 24 17.72 1.82 -1.08
CA LEU A 24 16.53 1.35 -0.37
C LEU A 24 15.31 1.20 -1.29
N GLY A 25 15.27 1.89 -2.43
CA GLY A 25 14.24 1.74 -3.46
C GLY A 25 14.48 0.59 -4.44
N ASN A 26 15.63 -0.07 -4.37
CA ASN A 26 15.97 -1.19 -5.24
C ASN A 26 15.07 -2.41 -4.95
N VAL A 27 14.68 -3.12 -6.01
CA VAL A 27 13.86 -4.35 -5.92
C VAL A 27 14.47 -5.38 -4.95
N PRO A 28 15.78 -5.68 -4.98
CA PRO A 28 16.40 -6.63 -4.05
C PRO A 28 16.32 -6.22 -2.57
N VAL A 29 16.03 -4.96 -2.25
CA VAL A 29 15.88 -4.47 -0.88
C VAL A 29 14.40 -4.34 -0.51
N ALA A 30 13.62 -3.63 -1.30
CA ALA A 30 12.24 -3.31 -0.98
C ALA A 30 11.30 -4.53 -1.03
N VAL A 31 11.48 -5.42 -2.01
CA VAL A 31 10.61 -6.61 -2.18
C VAL A 31 10.79 -7.62 -1.04
N PRO A 32 11.99 -7.99 -0.57
CA PRO A 32 12.14 -8.83 0.61
C PRO A 32 11.51 -8.26 1.88
N VAL A 33 11.59 -6.94 2.09
CA VAL A 33 10.93 -6.28 3.24
C VAL A 33 9.41 -6.47 3.15
N LEU A 34 8.82 -6.24 1.98
CA LEU A 34 7.39 -6.49 1.75
C LEU A 34 7.05 -7.96 1.97
N ALA A 35 7.85 -8.88 1.44
CA ALA A 35 7.62 -10.32 1.55
C ALA A 35 7.62 -10.79 3.02
N LEU A 36 8.57 -10.31 3.83
CA LEU A 36 8.63 -10.59 5.26
C LEU A 36 7.42 -10.04 6.01
N ALA A 37 7.01 -8.81 5.73
CA ALA A 37 5.82 -8.20 6.35
C ALA A 37 4.54 -8.94 5.94
N ALA A 38 4.40 -9.31 4.67
CA ALA A 38 3.27 -10.06 4.15
C ALA A 38 3.20 -11.48 4.73
N GLY A 39 4.33 -12.17 4.81
CA GLY A 39 4.44 -13.49 5.42
C GLY A 39 4.06 -13.46 6.90
N TYR A 40 4.57 -12.49 7.66
CA TYR A 40 4.22 -12.31 9.07
C TYR A 40 2.73 -12.01 9.26
N ALA A 41 2.17 -11.09 8.50
CA ALA A 41 0.75 -10.73 8.58
C ALA A 41 -0.16 -11.92 8.21
N ALA A 42 0.19 -12.64 7.16
CA ALA A 42 -0.53 -13.85 6.74
C ALA A 42 -0.47 -14.97 7.78
N TRP A 43 0.72 -15.22 8.36
CA TRP A 43 0.89 -16.19 9.46
C TRP A 43 0.05 -15.81 10.67
N ARG A 44 0.07 -14.56 11.11
CA ARG A 44 -0.72 -14.07 12.24
C ARG A 44 -2.22 -14.20 11.99
N ALA A 45 -2.68 -13.83 10.78
CA ALA A 45 -4.08 -13.92 10.40
C ALA A 45 -4.56 -15.38 10.35
N ARG A 46 -3.74 -16.29 9.81
CA ARG A 46 -4.02 -17.73 9.80
C ARG A 46 -4.08 -18.32 11.21
N ALA A 47 -3.11 -18.00 12.06
CA ALA A 47 -3.06 -18.47 13.45
C ALA A 47 -4.25 -17.94 14.27
N GLY A 48 -4.80 -16.77 13.93
CA GLY A 48 -6.01 -16.20 14.53
C GLY A 48 -7.33 -16.73 13.94
N GLY A 49 -7.30 -17.72 13.03
CA GLY A 49 -8.51 -18.30 12.42
C GLY A 49 -9.22 -17.35 11.45
N THR A 50 -8.55 -16.35 10.91
CA THR A 50 -9.14 -15.39 9.99
C THR A 50 -9.44 -16.06 8.63
N ASP A 51 -10.70 -16.02 8.19
CA ASP A 51 -11.04 -16.45 6.85
C ASP A 51 -10.29 -15.64 5.80
N ARG A 52 -9.85 -16.32 4.73
CA ARG A 52 -9.15 -15.69 3.60
C ARG A 52 -7.91 -14.89 4.02
N TRP A 53 -7.21 -15.38 5.04
CA TRP A 53 -5.99 -14.82 5.65
C TRP A 53 -4.91 -14.39 4.65
N TRP A 54 -4.85 -15.03 3.48
CA TRP A 54 -3.87 -14.78 2.41
C TRP A 54 -4.17 -13.53 1.56
N ARG A 55 -5.42 -13.04 1.55
CA ARG A 55 -5.86 -11.97 0.63
C ARG A 55 -5.10 -10.65 0.79
N PRO A 56 -4.86 -10.10 1.99
CA PRO A 56 -4.09 -8.87 2.12
C PRO A 56 -2.67 -9.01 1.58
N ALA A 57 -2.03 -10.16 1.78
CA ALA A 57 -0.71 -10.45 1.25
C ALA A 57 -0.74 -10.59 -0.28
N ALA A 58 -1.73 -11.29 -0.83
CA ALA A 58 -1.89 -11.45 -2.27
C ALA A 58 -2.18 -10.12 -2.99
N THR A 59 -3.01 -9.25 -2.42
CA THR A 59 -3.25 -7.91 -2.99
C THR A 59 -1.99 -7.05 -2.97
N ALA A 60 -1.18 -7.10 -1.91
CA ALA A 60 0.09 -6.40 -1.85
C ALA A 60 1.09 -6.92 -2.91
N ALA A 61 1.17 -8.24 -3.10
CA ALA A 61 1.99 -8.86 -4.14
C ALA A 61 1.53 -8.46 -5.55
N LEU A 62 0.22 -8.44 -5.79
CA LEU A 62 -0.36 -8.00 -7.05
C LEU A 62 -0.01 -6.53 -7.34
N LEU A 63 -0.16 -5.65 -6.35
CA LEU A 63 0.20 -4.24 -6.52
C LEU A 63 1.69 -4.07 -6.81
N MET A 64 2.54 -4.87 -6.16
CA MET A 64 3.98 -4.84 -6.44
C MET A 64 4.28 -5.27 -7.88
N ALA A 65 3.57 -6.28 -8.40
CA ALA A 65 3.69 -6.71 -9.79
C ALA A 65 3.14 -5.67 -10.79
N LEU A 66 2.14 -4.86 -10.38
CA LEU A 66 1.60 -3.77 -11.19
C LEU A 66 2.56 -2.60 -11.34
N VAL A 67 3.50 -2.39 -10.42
CA VAL A 67 4.48 -1.29 -10.52
C VAL A 67 5.22 -1.31 -11.86
N PRO A 68 5.96 -2.37 -12.26
CA PRO A 68 6.61 -2.39 -13.56
C PRO A 68 5.61 -2.39 -14.72
N ALA A 69 4.45 -3.04 -14.58
CA ALA A 69 3.42 -3.07 -15.61
C ALA A 69 2.85 -1.67 -15.94
N ILE A 70 2.89 -0.74 -15.00
CA ILE A 70 2.47 0.65 -15.20
C ILE A 70 3.67 1.52 -15.57
N VAL A 71 4.77 1.43 -14.83
CA VAL A 71 5.94 2.31 -14.99
C VAL A 71 6.59 2.13 -16.35
N VAL A 72 6.74 0.88 -16.84
CA VAL A 72 7.44 0.62 -18.11
C VAL A 72 6.71 1.24 -19.31
N PRO A 73 5.38 1.07 -19.50
CA PRO A 73 4.66 1.78 -20.57
C PRO A 73 4.77 3.29 -20.47
N PHE A 74 4.65 3.86 -19.26
CA PHE A 74 4.81 5.31 -19.08
C PHE A 74 6.20 5.80 -19.49
N LYS A 75 7.27 5.04 -19.20
CA LYS A 75 8.63 5.35 -19.62
C LYS A 75 8.75 5.42 -21.14
N VAL A 76 8.17 4.43 -21.85
CA VAL A 76 8.17 4.38 -23.30
C VAL A 76 7.34 5.51 -23.92
N LEU A 77 6.14 5.78 -23.36
CA LEU A 77 5.24 6.79 -23.90
C LEU A 77 5.73 8.23 -23.70
N THR A 78 6.39 8.51 -22.57
CA THR A 78 6.84 9.87 -22.26
C THR A 78 8.18 10.20 -22.88
N ASP A 79 8.99 9.16 -23.15
CA ASP A 79 10.35 9.27 -23.72
C ASP A 79 11.20 10.40 -23.12
N ARG A 80 10.98 10.67 -21.80
CA ARG A 80 11.58 11.80 -21.11
C ARG A 80 13.09 11.59 -20.94
N PRO A 81 13.93 12.56 -21.27
CA PRO A 81 15.38 12.46 -21.10
C PRO A 81 15.74 12.42 -19.60
N GLY A 82 16.86 11.76 -19.30
CA GLY A 82 17.48 11.75 -17.98
C GLY A 82 18.05 13.12 -17.58
N THR A 83 18.58 13.18 -16.36
CA THR A 83 19.32 14.36 -15.90
C THR A 83 20.71 14.41 -16.57
N PRO A 84 21.40 15.56 -16.52
CA PRO A 84 22.78 15.65 -17.03
C PRO A 84 23.80 14.75 -16.28
N ALA A 85 23.42 14.22 -15.12
CA ALA A 85 24.28 13.36 -14.29
C ALA A 85 24.26 11.89 -14.70
N VAL A 86 23.34 11.49 -15.59
CA VAL A 86 23.22 10.11 -16.10
C VAL A 86 23.57 10.07 -17.59
N PRO A 87 23.96 8.89 -18.13
CA PRO A 87 24.20 8.74 -19.56
C PRO A 87 22.99 9.22 -20.39
N PRO A 88 23.23 9.81 -21.58
CA PRO A 88 22.16 10.25 -22.44
C PRO A 88 21.26 9.07 -22.85
N ALA A 89 20.08 9.03 -22.27
CA ALA A 89 19.05 8.01 -22.55
C ALA A 89 17.67 8.62 -22.24
N THR A 90 16.63 7.98 -22.73
CA THR A 90 15.24 8.38 -22.50
C THR A 90 14.49 7.38 -21.64
N GLY A 91 13.25 7.67 -21.28
CA GLY A 91 12.43 6.79 -20.46
C GLY A 91 12.73 6.88 -18.96
N TYR A 92 13.06 8.07 -18.46
CA TYR A 92 13.30 8.27 -17.02
C TYR A 92 12.03 8.54 -16.21
N TYR A 93 10.93 8.96 -16.83
CA TYR A 93 9.68 9.26 -16.14
C TYR A 93 8.67 8.10 -16.25
N PRO A 94 7.99 7.73 -15.16
CA PRO A 94 8.25 8.07 -13.76
C PRO A 94 9.38 7.22 -13.14
N SER A 95 9.78 7.54 -11.90
CA SER A 95 10.83 6.82 -11.18
C SER A 95 10.37 5.43 -10.72
N GLY A 96 10.96 4.36 -11.28
CA GLY A 96 10.68 2.98 -10.87
C GLY A 96 11.08 2.69 -9.41
N HIS A 97 12.25 3.16 -8.98
CA HIS A 97 12.73 2.98 -7.60
C HIS A 97 11.80 3.64 -6.58
N THR A 98 11.35 4.86 -6.85
CA THR A 98 10.40 5.54 -5.97
C THR A 98 9.05 4.81 -5.93
N ALA A 99 8.51 4.39 -7.07
CA ALA A 99 7.26 3.64 -7.12
C ALA A 99 7.37 2.31 -6.35
N THR A 100 8.47 1.56 -6.54
CA THR A 100 8.78 0.34 -5.78
C THR A 100 8.81 0.60 -4.29
N ALA A 101 9.53 1.63 -3.83
CA ALA A 101 9.62 1.99 -2.41
C ALA A 101 8.27 2.33 -1.81
N VAL A 102 7.45 3.17 -2.48
CA VAL A 102 6.12 3.55 -1.98
C VAL A 102 5.22 2.34 -1.82
N VAL A 103 5.14 1.49 -2.84
CA VAL A 103 4.27 0.31 -2.80
C VAL A 103 4.78 -0.72 -1.81
N ALA A 104 6.07 -1.03 -1.80
CA ALA A 104 6.64 -2.03 -0.89
C ALA A 104 6.52 -1.62 0.57
N TYR A 105 7.05 -0.44 0.93
CA TYR A 105 7.03 0.02 2.33
C TYR A 105 5.63 0.43 2.78
N GLY A 106 4.82 1.01 1.89
CA GLY A 106 3.43 1.35 2.17
C GLY A 106 2.57 0.12 2.44
N CYS A 107 2.61 -0.90 1.56
CA CYS A 107 1.90 -2.16 1.79
C CYS A 107 2.43 -2.89 3.04
N ALA A 108 3.75 -2.96 3.26
CA ALA A 108 4.31 -3.55 4.46
C ALA A 108 3.76 -2.87 5.73
N THR A 109 3.72 -1.53 5.75
CA THR A 109 3.14 -0.75 6.84
C THR A 109 1.66 -1.09 7.05
N LEU A 110 0.84 -1.06 6.00
CA LEU A 110 -0.59 -1.35 6.07
C LEU A 110 -0.86 -2.77 6.56
N LEU A 111 -0.05 -3.75 6.16
CA LEU A 111 -0.16 -5.14 6.61
C LEU A 111 0.20 -5.33 8.08
N LEU A 112 1.14 -4.54 8.61
CA LEU A 112 1.61 -4.66 9.99
C LEU A 112 0.79 -3.84 10.98
N LEU A 113 0.19 -2.71 10.57
CA LEU A 113 -0.57 -1.81 11.44
C LEU A 113 -1.66 -2.49 12.30
N PRO A 114 -2.46 -3.46 11.78
CA PRO A 114 -3.48 -4.13 12.59
C PRO A 114 -2.94 -4.91 13.80
N TRP A 115 -1.67 -5.32 13.73
CA TRP A 115 -1.02 -6.14 14.77
C TRP A 115 -0.37 -5.29 15.87
N LEU A 116 -0.27 -3.98 15.68
CA LEU A 116 0.32 -3.05 16.65
C LEU A 116 -0.77 -2.49 17.57
N ARG A 117 -0.67 -2.78 18.88
CA ARG A 117 -1.65 -2.32 19.87
C ARG A 117 -1.37 -0.91 20.39
N ARG A 118 -0.09 -0.55 20.52
CA ARG A 118 0.33 0.76 21.08
C ARG A 118 0.29 1.84 20.01
N ALA A 119 -0.35 2.97 20.29
CA ALA A 119 -0.41 4.12 19.37
C ALA A 119 0.98 4.62 18.98
N ALA A 120 1.92 4.65 19.93
CA ALA A 120 3.31 5.03 19.66
C ALA A 120 4.00 4.10 18.65
N ALA A 121 3.78 2.77 18.74
CA ALA A 121 4.33 1.82 17.78
C ALA A 121 3.73 1.99 16.38
N ARG A 122 2.43 2.28 16.29
CA ARG A 122 1.76 2.60 15.01
C ARG A 122 2.32 3.88 14.41
N GLY A 123 2.43 4.93 15.22
CA GLY A 123 3.03 6.20 14.80
C GLY A 123 4.47 6.01 14.34
N GLY A 124 5.28 5.29 15.09
CA GLY A 124 6.68 4.97 14.74
C GLY A 124 6.80 4.24 13.41
N LEU A 125 5.93 3.24 13.15
CA LEU A 125 5.94 2.51 11.88
C LEU A 125 5.55 3.40 10.68
N ILE A 126 4.55 4.26 10.85
CA ILE A 126 4.13 5.22 9.82
C ILE A 126 5.26 6.23 9.54
N THR A 127 5.88 6.76 10.59
CA THR A 127 7.02 7.69 10.46
C THR A 127 8.19 7.04 9.75
N LEU A 128 8.51 5.78 10.10
CA LEU A 128 9.57 5.02 9.44
C LEU A 128 9.26 4.83 7.94
N CYS A 129 8.03 4.45 7.60
CA CYS A 129 7.61 4.32 6.21
C CYS A 129 7.77 5.64 5.44
N ALA A 130 7.28 6.75 6.02
CA ALA A 130 7.43 8.07 5.42
C ALA A 130 8.90 8.46 5.24
N ALA A 131 9.74 8.22 6.25
CA ALA A 131 11.17 8.50 6.18
C ALA A 131 11.89 7.69 5.09
N LEU A 132 11.55 6.40 4.93
CA LEU A 132 12.11 5.54 3.88
C LEU A 132 11.68 6.03 2.49
N VAL A 133 10.40 6.30 2.29
CA VAL A 133 9.86 6.74 0.98
C VAL A 133 10.41 8.11 0.58
N LEU A 134 10.45 9.06 1.51
CA LEU A 134 11.01 10.39 1.26
C LEU A 134 12.54 10.31 1.08
N GLY A 135 13.21 9.47 1.87
CA GLY A 135 14.65 9.23 1.78
C GLY A 135 15.06 8.69 0.41
N VAL A 136 14.33 7.67 -0.12
CA VAL A 136 14.58 7.13 -1.48
C VAL A 136 14.42 8.23 -2.52
N GLY A 137 13.33 8.99 -2.49
CA GLY A 137 13.10 10.09 -3.44
C GLY A 137 14.19 11.16 -3.36
N PHE A 138 14.56 11.57 -2.15
CA PHE A 138 15.66 12.51 -1.92
C PHE A 138 17.00 11.97 -2.43
N GLY A 139 17.34 10.72 -2.12
CA GLY A 139 18.55 10.06 -2.57
C GLY A 139 18.69 10.06 -4.10
N LEU A 140 17.60 9.70 -4.80
CA LEU A 140 17.58 9.64 -6.26
C LEU A 140 17.77 11.02 -6.91
N VAL A 141 17.12 12.07 -6.37
CA VAL A 141 17.31 13.45 -6.86
C VAL A 141 18.71 13.95 -6.55
N ARG A 142 19.20 13.73 -5.34
CA ARG A 142 20.55 14.17 -4.91
C ARG A 142 21.67 13.50 -5.69
N ARG A 143 21.49 12.24 -6.09
CA ARG A 143 22.42 11.52 -6.98
C ARG A 143 22.29 11.97 -8.45
N GLY A 144 21.23 12.70 -8.79
CA GLY A 144 20.94 13.08 -10.16
C GLY A 144 20.42 11.93 -11.01
N TYR A 145 19.91 10.85 -10.42
CA TYR A 145 19.35 9.71 -11.17
C TYR A 145 17.98 10.03 -11.75
N HIS A 146 17.21 10.90 -11.08
CA HIS A 146 15.88 11.31 -11.47
C HIS A 146 15.63 12.80 -11.25
N TRP A 147 14.76 13.35 -12.06
CA TRP A 147 14.21 14.69 -11.84
C TRP A 147 13.24 14.68 -10.66
N PRO A 148 13.09 15.79 -9.90
CA PRO A 148 12.09 15.89 -8.83
C PRO A 148 10.67 15.51 -9.27
N LEU A 149 10.25 15.86 -10.48
CA LEU A 149 8.93 15.50 -11.00
C LEU A 149 8.77 14.00 -11.25
N ASP A 150 9.82 13.26 -11.58
CA ASP A 150 9.76 11.81 -11.75
C ASP A 150 9.44 11.11 -10.42
N VAL A 151 10.04 11.64 -9.34
CA VAL A 151 9.82 11.19 -7.97
C VAL A 151 8.39 11.53 -7.51
N LEU A 152 7.96 12.76 -7.73
CA LEU A 152 6.62 13.22 -7.34
C LEU A 152 5.53 12.41 -8.04
N ALA A 153 5.66 12.18 -9.34
CA ALA A 153 4.73 11.34 -10.10
C ALA A 153 4.63 9.91 -9.53
N SER A 154 5.77 9.35 -9.12
CA SER A 154 5.81 8.02 -8.50
C SER A 154 5.18 7.99 -7.11
N TRP A 155 5.29 9.05 -6.32
CA TRP A 155 4.55 9.18 -5.06
C TRP A 155 3.04 9.24 -5.29
N CYS A 156 2.58 10.01 -6.28
CA CYS A 156 1.16 10.05 -6.65
C CYS A 156 0.66 8.67 -7.12
N LEU A 157 1.39 8.01 -8.00
CA LEU A 157 1.06 6.64 -8.44
C LEU A 157 0.98 5.67 -7.26
N GLY A 158 1.98 5.70 -6.38
CA GLY A 158 2.01 4.85 -5.20
C GLY A 158 0.84 5.12 -4.25
N ALA A 159 0.47 6.40 -4.04
CA ALA A 159 -0.69 6.77 -3.22
C ALA A 159 -1.99 6.18 -3.80
N VAL A 160 -2.19 6.24 -5.12
CA VAL A 160 -3.34 5.61 -5.79
C VAL A 160 -3.33 4.09 -5.57
N LEU A 161 -2.20 3.43 -5.77
CA LEU A 161 -2.11 1.98 -5.58
C LEU A 161 -2.37 1.57 -4.11
N LEU A 162 -1.87 2.33 -3.14
CA LEU A 162 -2.12 2.08 -1.72
C LEU A 162 -3.59 2.29 -1.33
N THR A 163 -4.27 3.29 -1.90
CA THR A 163 -5.71 3.48 -1.66
C THR A 163 -6.53 2.34 -2.24
N LEU A 164 -6.14 1.81 -3.41
CA LEU A 164 -6.75 0.60 -3.98
C LEU A 164 -6.54 -0.62 -3.07
N HIS A 165 -5.33 -0.78 -2.51
CA HIS A 165 -5.07 -1.86 -1.54
C HIS A 165 -6.01 -1.81 -0.35
N VAL A 166 -6.11 -0.63 0.30
CA VAL A 166 -7.00 -0.43 1.45
C VAL A 166 -8.46 -0.73 1.07
N GLY A 167 -8.92 -0.25 -0.09
CA GLY A 167 -10.28 -0.49 -0.59
C GLY A 167 -10.57 -1.97 -0.86
N CYS A 168 -9.63 -2.70 -1.44
CA CYS A 168 -9.75 -4.14 -1.68
C CYS A 168 -9.82 -4.93 -0.36
N VAL A 169 -8.98 -4.60 0.60
CA VAL A 169 -8.95 -5.27 1.91
C VAL A 169 -10.22 -4.97 2.71
N ALA A 170 -10.72 -3.73 2.70
CA ALA A 170 -11.92 -3.32 3.43
C ALA A 170 -13.19 -4.00 2.90
N ARG A 171 -13.37 -4.08 1.57
CA ARG A 171 -14.52 -4.76 0.95
C ARG A 171 -14.60 -6.24 1.30
N VAL A 172 -13.48 -6.85 1.55
CA VAL A 172 -13.40 -8.28 1.92
C VAL A 172 -13.78 -8.51 3.37
N GLY A 173 -13.51 -7.56 4.28
CA GLY A 173 -13.89 -7.64 5.69
C GLY A 173 -15.39 -7.38 5.93
N GLY A 174 -16.08 -6.64 5.04
CA GLY A 174 -17.49 -6.28 5.17
C GLY A 174 -18.49 -7.34 4.73
N GLY A 175 -18.07 -8.36 3.99
CA GLY A 175 -18.99 -9.38 3.42
C GLY A 175 -19.47 -10.47 4.39
N GLY A 176 -19.12 -10.41 5.68
CA GLY A 176 -19.45 -11.43 6.68
C GLY A 176 -20.60 -11.12 7.65
N HIS A 177 -21.26 -9.97 7.50
CA HIS A 177 -22.36 -9.56 8.38
C HIS A 177 -23.68 -9.39 7.61
N GLU A 178 -24.11 -10.40 6.87
CA GLU A 178 -25.55 -10.56 6.61
C GLU A 178 -26.20 -11.00 7.93
N ARG A 179 -26.82 -10.06 8.60
CA ARG A 179 -27.75 -10.35 9.69
C ARG A 179 -28.79 -11.34 9.16
N PRO A 180 -28.98 -12.51 9.80
CA PRO A 180 -30.18 -13.29 9.54
C PRO A 180 -31.39 -12.41 9.88
N LEU A 181 -32.20 -12.12 8.90
CA LEU A 181 -33.52 -11.54 9.14
C LEU A 181 -34.23 -12.51 10.08
N SER A 182 -34.36 -12.11 11.35
CA SER A 182 -35.16 -12.83 12.33
C SER A 182 -36.58 -12.89 11.81
N GLY A 183 -36.96 -14.06 11.32
CA GLY A 183 -38.34 -14.37 10.96
C GLY A 183 -39.24 -14.14 12.18
N SER A 184 -40.02 -13.08 12.11
CA SER A 184 -41.15 -12.84 13.00
C SER A 184 -42.10 -14.02 12.89
N SER A 185 -41.95 -15.03 13.76
CA SER A 185 -42.98 -16.05 13.95
C SER A 185 -44.19 -15.39 14.65
N ARG A 186 -45.16 -14.97 13.89
CA ARG A 186 -46.51 -14.68 14.40
C ARG A 186 -47.03 -15.94 15.08
N ARG A 187 -47.03 -15.98 16.41
CA ARG A 187 -47.85 -16.87 17.18
C ARG A 187 -49.29 -16.41 17.04
N THR A 188 -50.05 -17.09 16.20
CA THR A 188 -51.52 -17.06 16.23
C THR A 188 -51.98 -17.76 17.51
N SER A 189 -52.37 -16.97 18.48
CA SER A 189 -53.12 -17.47 19.64
C SER A 189 -54.54 -17.83 19.20
N ALA A 190 -54.78 -19.12 18.97
CA ALA A 190 -56.12 -19.66 18.85
C ALA A 190 -56.76 -19.67 20.23
N GLY A 191 -57.82 -18.90 20.41
CA GLY A 191 -58.64 -18.88 21.62
C GLY A 191 -59.43 -20.17 21.77
N THR A 192 -59.42 -20.73 22.97
CA THR A 192 -60.30 -21.82 23.39
C THR A 192 -61.53 -21.26 24.12
N PRO A 193 -62.74 -21.57 23.71
CA PRO A 193 -63.95 -21.09 24.42
C PRO A 193 -64.17 -21.85 25.73
N SER A 194 -64.42 -21.10 26.78
CA SER A 194 -64.90 -21.52 28.08
C SER A 194 -66.29 -22.30 27.98
N ARG A 195 -66.31 -23.50 28.53
CA ARG A 195 -67.60 -24.19 28.80
C ARG A 195 -67.90 -24.07 30.28
N ARG A 196 -69.02 -23.40 30.55
CA ARG A 196 -69.74 -23.40 31.83
C ARG A 196 -70.31 -24.76 32.15
N SER A 197 -70.26 -25.17 33.38
CA SER A 197 -71.31 -26.00 34.03
C SER A 197 -71.26 -25.71 35.55
N GLY A 198 -72.35 -25.16 36.06
CA GLY A 198 -72.70 -25.06 37.47
C GLY A 198 -73.46 -26.31 37.88
N PRO A 199 -74.31 -26.26 38.96
CA PRO A 199 -73.88 -26.46 40.34
C PRO A 199 -74.50 -27.70 40.95
N SER A 200 -74.03 -28.18 42.02
CA SER A 200 -74.72 -28.74 43.19
C SER A 200 -73.75 -28.95 44.33
#